data_231e55b0abb760e090d5056f420fffea
#
_entry.id   231e55b0abb760e090d5056f420fffea
#
_cell.length_a   1.000
_cell.length_b   1.000
_cell.length_c   1.000
_cell.angle_alpha   90.00
_cell.angle_beta   90.00
_cell.angle_gamma   90.00
#
_symmetry.space_group_name_H-M   'P 1'
#
loop_
_entity.id
_entity.type
_entity.pdbx_description
1 polymer ?
#
loop_
_entity_poly.entity_id
_entity_poly.type
_entity_poly.pdbx_seq_one_letter_code
_entity_poly.pdbx_strand_id
1 'polypeptide(L)'
;HFYETALFYYNAVVDISWVLCYVAVEFACSKKGKRVNVSGMKSIEESAELLRSAERNVTSPTAEENPFEYLKMMCPEFVPAIDQIIDFWKFFSSTNVRNRYNFCKHRGRPAYSEIESLVPNKLMRIYVKNKSSEEFTEIASSIGDVRNEFSLEEAICELKKFDEENLFPYLKKLIETIERILEPSSMIF
;
A
#
# COMPACT_ATOMS: atom_id res chain seq x y z
N HIS A 1 -12.96 -8.73 -12.25
CA HIS A 1 -13.38 -8.61 -10.83
C HIS A 1 -12.40 -9.26 -9.86
N PHE A 2 -12.08 -10.57 -9.99
CA PHE A 2 -11.22 -11.28 -9.02
C PHE A 2 -9.83 -10.67 -8.92
N TYR A 3 -9.20 -10.33 -10.05
CA TYR A 3 -7.90 -9.69 -10.08
C TYR A 3 -7.91 -8.32 -9.38
N GLU A 4 -8.88 -7.47 -9.72
CA GLU A 4 -9.05 -6.15 -9.10
C GLU A 4 -9.28 -6.27 -7.59
N THR A 5 -10.11 -7.23 -7.18
CA THR A 5 -10.34 -7.52 -5.76
C THR A 5 -9.05 -7.95 -5.06
N ALA A 6 -8.24 -8.81 -5.67
CA ALA A 6 -6.95 -9.22 -5.14
C ALA A 6 -6.00 -8.03 -4.96
N LEU A 7 -5.93 -7.10 -5.93
CA LEU A 7 -5.15 -5.87 -5.79
C LEU A 7 -5.56 -5.06 -4.55
N PHE A 8 -6.87 -4.93 -4.31
CA PHE A 8 -7.35 -4.23 -3.11
C PHE A 8 -6.95 -4.95 -1.82
N TYR A 9 -7.06 -6.28 -1.77
CA TYR A 9 -6.66 -7.04 -0.58
C TYR A 9 -5.16 -6.96 -0.30
N TYR A 10 -4.31 -7.05 -1.32
CA TYR A 10 -2.86 -6.91 -1.12
C TYR A 10 -2.47 -5.53 -0.58
N ASN A 11 -3.09 -4.46 -1.08
CA ASN A 11 -2.87 -3.13 -0.51
C ASN A 11 -3.37 -3.04 0.94
N ALA A 12 -4.56 -3.59 1.24
CA ALA A 12 -5.07 -3.62 2.61
C ALA A 12 -4.15 -4.39 3.57
N VAL A 13 -3.56 -5.50 3.12
CA VAL A 13 -2.62 -6.29 3.94
C VAL A 13 -1.36 -5.48 4.26
N VAL A 14 -0.82 -4.73 3.29
CA VAL A 14 0.32 -3.83 3.54
C VAL A 14 -0.05 -2.76 4.57
N ASP A 15 -1.23 -2.14 4.43
CA ASP A 15 -1.71 -1.14 5.39
C ASP A 15 -1.92 -1.75 6.80
N ILE A 16 -2.50 -2.95 6.89
CA ILE A 16 -2.70 -3.66 8.17
C ILE A 16 -1.36 -3.98 8.85
N SER A 17 -0.30 -4.27 8.10
CA SER A 17 1.02 -4.54 8.69
C SER A 17 1.57 -3.36 9.51
N TRP A 18 1.26 -2.13 9.10
CA TRP A 18 1.63 -0.93 9.84
C TRP A 18 0.83 -0.79 11.13
N VAL A 19 -0.47 -1.06 11.05
CA VAL A 19 -1.36 -1.04 12.22
C VAL A 19 -0.94 -2.11 13.23
N LEU A 20 -0.59 -3.31 12.77
CA LEU A 20 -0.11 -4.39 13.63
C LEU A 20 1.15 -3.96 14.40
N CYS A 21 2.12 -3.36 13.72
CA CYS A 21 3.33 -2.88 14.37
C CYS A 21 3.02 -1.79 15.41
N TYR A 22 2.14 -0.84 15.08
CA TYR A 22 1.73 0.20 16.02
C TYR A 22 1.10 -0.39 17.28
N VAL A 23 0.15 -1.32 17.13
CA VAL A 23 -0.52 -1.98 18.27
C VAL A 23 0.49 -2.76 19.11
N ALA A 24 1.46 -3.43 18.48
CA ALA A 24 2.51 -4.16 19.18
C ALA A 24 3.41 -3.22 20.00
N VAL A 25 3.80 -2.08 19.44
CA VAL A 25 4.56 -1.03 20.15
C VAL A 25 3.76 -0.46 21.33
N GLU A 26 2.48 -0.15 21.13
CA GLU A 26 1.62 0.35 22.17
C GLU A 26 1.50 -0.65 23.33
N PHE A 27 1.29 -1.92 23.03
CA PHE A 27 1.24 -3.00 24.00
C PHE A 27 2.55 -3.14 24.80
N ALA A 28 3.70 -3.13 24.11
CA ALA A 28 5.01 -3.21 24.76
C ALA A 28 5.30 -2.00 25.67
N CYS A 29 4.95 -0.81 25.22
CA CYS A 29 5.10 0.43 26.01
C CYS A 29 4.17 0.45 27.21
N SER A 30 2.92 -0.02 27.07
CA SER A 30 1.95 -0.11 28.15
C SER A 30 2.43 -1.04 29.27
N LYS A 31 3.03 -2.18 28.94
CA LYS A 31 3.66 -3.08 29.93
C LYS A 31 4.77 -2.42 30.74
N LYS A 32 5.44 -1.43 30.17
CA LYS A 32 6.50 -0.65 30.83
C LYS A 32 5.98 0.59 31.54
N GLY A 33 4.65 0.76 31.65
CA GLY A 33 4.01 1.94 32.22
C GLY A 33 4.16 3.22 31.38
N LYS A 34 4.57 3.09 30.13
CA LYS A 34 4.70 4.20 29.17
C LYS A 34 3.47 4.25 28.28
N ARG A 35 2.99 5.44 27.98
CA ARG A 35 1.96 5.66 26.94
C ARG A 35 2.62 6.11 25.64
N VAL A 36 2.27 5.46 24.56
CA VAL A 36 2.61 5.94 23.22
C VAL A 36 1.60 7.04 22.90
N ASN A 37 2.08 8.25 22.79
CA ASN A 37 1.24 9.38 22.44
C ASN A 37 1.78 10.00 21.14
N VAL A 38 1.34 9.45 20.01
CA VAL A 38 1.74 9.97 18.72
C VAL A 38 0.97 11.25 18.45
N SER A 39 1.64 12.38 18.52
CA SER A 39 1.08 13.72 18.22
C SER A 39 -0.17 14.09 19.04
N GLY A 40 -0.28 13.64 20.29
CA GLY A 40 -1.42 13.94 21.14
C GLY A 40 -2.69 13.14 20.84
N MET A 41 -2.58 12.07 20.06
CA MET A 41 -3.72 11.25 19.67
C MET A 41 -4.34 10.49 20.81
N LYS A 42 -5.66 10.43 20.79
CA LYS A 42 -6.47 9.87 21.88
C LYS A 42 -7.08 8.51 21.52
N SER A 43 -7.07 8.12 20.22
CA SER A 43 -7.74 6.90 19.76
C SER A 43 -6.91 6.12 18.74
N ILE A 44 -7.26 4.84 18.56
CA ILE A 44 -6.67 3.96 17.52
C ILE A 44 -7.00 4.49 16.12
N GLU A 45 -8.18 5.08 15.93
CA GLU A 45 -8.60 5.64 14.64
C GLU A 45 -7.73 6.83 14.25
N GLU A 46 -7.46 7.75 15.17
CA GLU A 46 -6.55 8.89 14.94
C GLU A 46 -5.14 8.40 14.64
N SER A 47 -4.67 7.38 15.34
CA SER A 47 -3.37 6.75 15.09
C SER A 47 -3.30 6.08 13.73
N ALA A 48 -4.37 5.39 13.31
CA ALA A 48 -4.46 4.77 11.99
C ALA A 48 -4.48 5.79 10.87
N GLU A 49 -5.10 6.96 11.09
CA GLU A 49 -5.10 8.04 10.12
C GLU A 49 -3.71 8.69 9.98
N LEU A 50 -3.00 8.85 11.10
CA LEU A 50 -1.62 9.30 11.07
C LEU A 50 -0.70 8.32 10.35
N LEU A 51 -0.84 7.03 10.59
CA LEU A 51 -0.09 5.99 9.89
C LEU A 51 -0.39 5.99 8.39
N ARG A 52 -1.62 6.25 7.98
CA ARG A 52 -1.97 6.45 6.56
C ARG A 52 -1.37 7.74 5.99
N SER A 53 -1.33 8.81 6.77
CA SER A 53 -0.69 10.06 6.35
C SER A 53 0.84 9.92 6.32
N ALA A 54 1.41 9.02 7.13
CA ALA A 54 2.81 8.65 7.09
C ALA A 54 3.26 8.06 5.75
N GLU A 55 2.32 7.53 4.97
CA GLU A 55 2.58 7.14 3.57
C GLU A 55 3.25 8.27 2.78
N ARG A 56 2.90 9.50 3.07
CA ARG A 56 3.49 10.69 2.43
C ARG A 56 4.83 11.09 3.05
N ASN A 57 5.06 10.75 4.32
CA ASN A 57 6.15 11.27 5.13
C ASN A 57 7.14 10.19 5.61
N VAL A 58 7.01 8.95 5.11
CA VAL A 58 7.92 7.82 5.43
C VAL A 58 9.40 8.15 5.15
N THR A 59 9.65 9.06 4.23
CA THR A 59 11.00 9.52 3.88
C THR A 59 11.44 10.75 4.65
N SER A 60 10.57 11.38 5.45
CA SER A 60 10.95 12.55 6.24
C SER A 60 11.90 12.14 7.37
N PRO A 61 13.02 12.88 7.57
CA PRO A 61 13.98 12.56 8.61
C PRO A 61 13.53 13.02 10.02
N THR A 62 12.43 13.76 10.13
CA THR A 62 12.00 14.34 11.41
C THR A 62 10.88 13.52 12.05
N ALA A 63 10.99 13.29 13.37
CA ALA A 63 9.97 12.57 14.14
C ALA A 63 8.62 13.31 14.19
N GLU A 64 8.60 14.61 13.94
CA GLU A 64 7.39 15.43 13.88
C GLU A 64 6.54 15.12 12.65
N GLU A 65 7.21 14.79 11.54
CA GLU A 65 6.56 14.50 10.26
C GLU A 65 6.44 13.00 10.00
N ASN A 66 7.31 12.20 10.62
CA ASN A 66 7.37 10.75 10.43
C ASN A 66 7.02 10.01 11.73
N PRO A 67 5.80 9.48 11.86
CA PRO A 67 5.38 8.78 13.07
C PRO A 67 6.20 7.52 13.35
N PHE A 68 6.85 6.92 12.36
CA PHE A 68 7.73 5.77 12.56
C PHE A 68 9.01 6.16 13.30
N GLU A 69 9.57 7.33 13.04
CA GLU A 69 10.73 7.82 13.80
C GLU A 69 10.36 8.07 15.27
N TYR A 70 9.16 8.58 15.53
CA TYR A 70 8.65 8.70 16.89
C TYR A 70 8.51 7.34 17.58
N LEU A 71 7.95 6.34 16.90
CA LEU A 71 7.84 4.99 17.45
C LEU A 71 9.20 4.37 17.76
N LYS A 72 10.20 4.57 16.90
CA LYS A 72 11.59 4.13 17.13
C LYS A 72 12.20 4.77 18.41
N MET A 73 11.92 6.05 18.63
CA MET A 73 12.38 6.73 19.84
C MET A 73 11.71 6.19 21.12
N MET A 74 10.41 5.91 21.04
CA MET A 74 9.63 5.42 22.18
C MET A 74 9.95 3.99 22.55
N CYS A 75 10.19 3.14 21.57
CA CYS A 75 10.45 1.71 21.71
C CYS A 75 11.59 1.26 20.79
N PRO A 76 12.85 1.51 21.15
CA PRO A 76 14.01 1.17 20.31
C PRO A 76 14.09 -0.30 19.91
N GLU A 77 13.57 -1.20 20.72
CA GLU A 77 13.50 -2.63 20.43
C GLU A 77 12.68 -2.97 19.17
N PHE A 78 11.74 -2.09 18.78
CA PHE A 78 10.94 -2.27 17.57
C PHE A 78 11.58 -1.69 16.30
N VAL A 79 12.73 -1.05 16.39
CA VAL A 79 13.45 -0.51 15.23
C VAL A 79 13.55 -1.53 14.08
N PRO A 80 13.92 -2.81 14.32
CA PRO A 80 14.01 -3.78 13.23
C PRO A 80 12.68 -4.07 12.53
N ALA A 81 11.57 -4.07 13.26
CA ALA A 81 10.23 -4.27 12.68
C ALA A 81 9.78 -3.04 11.89
N ILE A 82 10.01 -1.85 12.44
CA ILE A 82 9.67 -0.58 11.81
C ILE A 82 10.45 -0.39 10.51
N ASP A 83 11.77 -0.67 10.53
CA ASP A 83 12.61 -0.57 9.33
C ASP A 83 12.15 -1.55 8.24
N GLN A 84 11.77 -2.78 8.60
CA GLN A 84 11.18 -3.72 7.64
C GLN A 84 9.91 -3.17 6.98
N ILE A 85 9.04 -2.51 7.73
CA ILE A 85 7.81 -1.90 7.20
C ILE A 85 8.15 -0.77 6.24
N ILE A 86 9.04 0.14 6.64
CA ILE A 86 9.45 1.28 5.82
C ILE A 86 10.10 0.81 4.51
N ASP A 87 11.02 -0.14 4.59
CA ASP A 87 11.74 -0.66 3.43
C ASP A 87 10.80 -1.41 2.49
N PHE A 88 9.90 -2.24 3.05
CA PHE A 88 8.91 -2.93 2.23
C PHE A 88 7.95 -1.94 1.56
N TRP A 89 7.51 -0.91 2.27
CA TRP A 89 6.65 0.11 1.71
C TRP A 89 7.30 0.88 0.56
N LYS A 90 8.58 1.28 0.71
CA LYS A 90 9.36 1.91 -0.36
C LYS A 90 9.44 1.02 -1.60
N PHE A 91 9.72 -0.26 -1.42
CA PHE A 91 9.72 -1.24 -2.48
C PHE A 91 8.32 -1.36 -3.12
N PHE A 92 7.29 -1.61 -2.31
CA PHE A 92 5.91 -1.81 -2.75
C PHE A 92 5.37 -0.63 -3.55
N SER A 93 5.66 0.61 -3.11
CA SER A 93 5.21 1.83 -3.77
C SER A 93 5.70 1.97 -5.21
N SER A 94 6.81 1.30 -5.56
CA SER A 94 7.39 1.29 -6.92
C SER A 94 6.94 0.12 -7.79
N THR A 95 6.17 -0.83 -7.24
CA THR A 95 5.75 -2.03 -7.96
C THR A 95 4.60 -1.78 -8.94
N ASN A 96 4.50 -2.60 -9.98
CA ASN A 96 3.34 -2.62 -10.88
C ASN A 96 2.05 -2.97 -10.14
N VAL A 97 2.11 -3.81 -9.11
CA VAL A 97 0.95 -4.17 -8.27
C VAL A 97 0.35 -2.90 -7.64
N ARG A 98 1.19 -2.03 -7.05
CA ARG A 98 0.74 -0.76 -6.48
C ARG A 98 0.25 0.20 -7.55
N ASN A 99 0.93 0.31 -8.67
CA ASN A 99 0.54 1.19 -9.76
C ASN A 99 -0.81 0.79 -10.36
N ARG A 100 -1.06 -0.51 -10.56
CA ARG A 100 -2.35 -1.02 -11.04
C ARG A 100 -3.47 -0.81 -10.03
N TYR A 101 -3.20 -1.01 -8.74
CA TYR A 101 -4.16 -0.66 -7.69
C TYR A 101 -4.55 0.82 -7.74
N ASN A 102 -3.57 1.72 -7.81
CA ASN A 102 -3.82 3.16 -7.89
C ASN A 102 -4.62 3.51 -9.16
N PHE A 103 -4.31 2.87 -10.28
CA PHE A 103 -5.09 3.04 -11.50
C PHE A 103 -6.55 2.61 -11.30
N CYS A 104 -6.80 1.40 -10.78
CA CYS A 104 -8.15 0.91 -10.51
C CYS A 104 -8.92 1.82 -9.55
N LYS A 105 -8.25 2.33 -8.53
CA LYS A 105 -8.85 3.19 -7.51
C LYS A 105 -9.24 4.57 -8.04
N HIS A 106 -8.40 5.17 -8.88
CA HIS A 106 -8.54 6.58 -9.27
C HIS A 106 -9.06 6.80 -10.69
N ARG A 107 -8.87 5.83 -11.58
CA ARG A 107 -9.21 5.95 -13.00
C ARG A 107 -10.23 4.93 -13.49
N GLY A 108 -10.62 3.97 -12.66
CA GLY A 108 -11.58 2.94 -12.97
C GLY A 108 -10.95 1.67 -13.53
N ARG A 109 -11.78 0.84 -14.18
CA ARG A 109 -11.33 -0.46 -14.68
C ARG A 109 -10.33 -0.32 -15.82
N PRO A 110 -9.23 -1.06 -15.80
CA PRO A 110 -8.33 -1.17 -16.94
C PRO A 110 -9.00 -1.90 -18.10
N ALA A 111 -8.45 -1.75 -19.28
CA ALA A 111 -8.76 -2.59 -20.42
C ALA A 111 -7.85 -3.84 -20.38
N TYR A 112 -8.45 -5.01 -20.57
CA TYR A 112 -7.69 -6.28 -20.64
C TYR A 112 -7.63 -6.72 -22.10
N SER A 113 -6.42 -6.91 -22.64
CA SER A 113 -6.19 -7.28 -24.04
C SER A 113 -6.97 -8.51 -24.46
N GLU A 114 -7.08 -9.51 -23.56
CA GLU A 114 -7.82 -10.75 -23.82
C GLU A 114 -9.33 -10.52 -23.94
N ILE A 115 -9.88 -9.58 -23.17
CA ILE A 115 -11.31 -9.24 -23.23
C ILE A 115 -11.58 -8.29 -24.38
N GLU A 116 -10.69 -7.33 -24.58
CA GLU A 116 -10.80 -6.35 -25.65
C GLU A 116 -10.78 -7.01 -27.04
N SER A 117 -10.00 -8.07 -27.22
CA SER A 117 -9.94 -8.85 -28.46
C SER A 117 -11.24 -9.61 -28.78
N LEU A 118 -12.07 -9.91 -27.76
CA LEU A 118 -13.33 -10.62 -27.93
C LEU A 118 -14.49 -9.72 -28.36
N VAL A 119 -14.35 -8.40 -28.25
CA VAL A 119 -15.40 -7.46 -28.61
C VAL A 119 -15.08 -6.84 -29.97
N PRO A 120 -15.73 -7.32 -31.04
CA PRO A 120 -15.48 -6.78 -32.36
C PRO A 120 -15.93 -5.31 -32.42
N ASN A 121 -15.04 -4.47 -32.96
CA ASN A 121 -15.30 -3.06 -33.31
C ASN A 121 -15.89 -2.19 -32.19
N LYS A 122 -15.06 -1.83 -31.23
CA LYS A 122 -15.40 -0.78 -30.27
C LYS A 122 -15.35 0.58 -30.95
N LEU A 123 -16.47 0.97 -31.53
CA LEU A 123 -16.69 2.31 -32.06
C LEU A 123 -16.99 3.29 -30.92
N MET A 124 -16.07 3.46 -29.99
CA MET A 124 -16.13 4.56 -29.06
C MET A 124 -15.19 5.65 -29.57
N ARG A 125 -15.77 6.70 -30.13
CA ARG A 125 -15.03 7.89 -30.53
C ARG A 125 -15.19 8.95 -29.47
N ILE A 126 -14.07 9.45 -28.96
CA ILE A 126 -14.07 10.53 -27.97
C ILE A 126 -13.67 11.81 -28.67
N TYR A 127 -14.57 12.77 -28.63
CA TYR A 127 -14.34 14.10 -29.19
C TYR A 127 -14.26 15.13 -28.06
N VAL A 128 -13.25 15.98 -28.14
CA VAL A 128 -13.13 17.12 -27.23
C VAL A 128 -13.41 18.40 -28.01
N LYS A 129 -14.34 19.19 -27.47
CA LYS A 129 -14.59 20.53 -28.01
C LYS A 129 -13.41 21.44 -27.69
N ASN A 130 -12.85 22.04 -28.72
CA ASN A 130 -11.81 23.04 -28.53
C ASN A 130 -12.41 24.29 -27.87
N LYS A 131 -11.76 24.79 -26.80
CA LYS A 131 -12.25 25.99 -26.09
C LYS A 131 -12.19 27.27 -26.89
N SER A 132 -11.36 27.30 -27.93
CA SER A 132 -11.12 28.47 -28.77
C SER A 132 -11.77 28.39 -30.16
N SER A 133 -12.27 27.23 -30.57
CA SER A 133 -13.06 27.02 -31.78
C SER A 133 -14.24 26.13 -31.48
N GLU A 134 -15.33 26.26 -32.21
CA GLU A 134 -16.49 25.36 -32.04
C GLU A 134 -16.25 23.94 -32.61
N GLU A 135 -15.04 23.66 -33.05
CA GLU A 135 -14.68 22.39 -33.65
C GLU A 135 -14.43 21.31 -32.61
N PHE A 136 -14.87 20.10 -32.94
CA PHE A 136 -14.61 18.90 -32.17
C PHE A 136 -13.43 18.15 -32.77
N THR A 137 -12.42 17.89 -31.93
CA THR A 137 -11.26 17.07 -32.35
C THR A 137 -11.40 15.68 -31.75
N GLU A 138 -11.30 14.64 -32.59
CA GLU A 138 -11.23 13.26 -32.13
C GLU A 138 -9.89 13.05 -31.43
N ILE A 139 -9.94 12.63 -30.16
CA ILE A 139 -8.74 12.37 -29.36
C ILE A 139 -8.50 10.88 -29.10
N ALA A 140 -9.51 10.04 -29.32
CA ALA A 140 -9.42 8.62 -29.15
C ALA A 140 -10.43 7.90 -30.03
N SER A 141 -10.02 6.82 -30.66
CA SER A 141 -10.85 5.99 -31.55
C SER A 141 -11.29 4.67 -30.90
N SER A 142 -10.72 4.34 -29.76
CA SER A 142 -11.06 3.11 -29.03
C SER A 142 -11.02 3.32 -27.52
N ILE A 143 -11.59 2.37 -26.78
CA ILE A 143 -11.47 2.37 -25.30
C ILE A 143 -10.00 2.15 -24.89
N GLY A 144 -9.22 1.39 -25.66
CA GLY A 144 -7.79 1.18 -25.41
C GLY A 144 -6.99 2.47 -25.44
N ASP A 145 -7.36 3.44 -26.29
CA ASP A 145 -6.69 4.74 -26.37
C ASP A 145 -6.91 5.61 -25.10
N VAL A 146 -7.94 5.30 -24.31
CA VAL A 146 -8.31 6.05 -23.09
C VAL A 146 -7.95 5.30 -21.83
N ARG A 147 -7.89 3.98 -21.89
CA ARG A 147 -7.61 3.10 -20.75
C ARG A 147 -6.25 2.44 -20.93
N ASN A 148 -5.51 2.33 -19.83
CA ASN A 148 -4.33 1.46 -19.82
C ASN A 148 -4.77 0.03 -20.17
N GLU A 149 -4.29 -0.45 -21.29
CA GLU A 149 -4.48 -1.82 -21.74
C GLU A 149 -3.29 -2.67 -21.26
N PHE A 150 -3.57 -3.82 -20.68
CA PHE A 150 -2.57 -4.78 -20.30
C PHE A 150 -3.09 -6.21 -20.33
N SER A 151 -2.20 -7.17 -20.46
CA SER A 151 -2.54 -8.58 -20.41
C SER A 151 -2.97 -8.97 -19.00
N LEU A 152 -4.16 -9.57 -18.88
CA LEU A 152 -4.66 -10.11 -17.62
C LEU A 152 -3.80 -11.29 -17.17
N GLU A 153 -3.33 -12.11 -18.08
CA GLU A 153 -2.46 -13.26 -17.80
C GLU A 153 -1.13 -12.80 -17.19
N GLU A 154 -0.46 -11.82 -17.82
CA GLU A 154 0.76 -11.24 -17.29
C GLU A 154 0.53 -10.59 -15.93
N ALA A 155 -0.57 -9.86 -15.77
CA ALA A 155 -0.93 -9.21 -14.54
C ALA A 155 -1.16 -10.21 -13.38
N ILE A 156 -1.78 -11.36 -13.66
CA ILE A 156 -1.96 -12.44 -12.68
C ILE A 156 -0.62 -13.09 -12.34
N CYS A 157 0.24 -13.34 -13.34
CA CYS A 157 1.57 -13.89 -13.10
C CYS A 157 2.42 -12.95 -12.21
N GLU A 158 2.42 -11.66 -12.50
CA GLU A 158 3.12 -10.66 -11.67
C GLU A 158 2.57 -10.62 -10.23
N LEU A 159 1.23 -10.71 -10.08
CA LEU A 159 0.60 -10.70 -8.76
C LEU A 159 0.98 -11.92 -7.93
N LYS A 160 1.01 -13.12 -8.54
CA LYS A 160 1.47 -14.36 -7.90
C LYS A 160 2.93 -14.25 -7.49
N LYS A 161 3.77 -13.78 -8.40
CA LYS A 161 5.20 -13.59 -8.11
C LYS A 161 5.42 -12.59 -6.98
N PHE A 162 4.66 -11.50 -6.96
CA PHE A 162 4.70 -10.53 -5.87
C PHE A 162 4.30 -11.16 -4.53
N ASP A 163 3.26 -11.98 -4.52
CA ASP A 163 2.81 -12.68 -3.31
C ASP A 163 3.89 -13.64 -2.78
N GLU A 164 4.38 -14.53 -3.63
CA GLU A 164 5.28 -15.61 -3.25
C GLU A 164 6.70 -15.11 -2.90
N GLU A 165 7.23 -14.16 -3.68
CA GLU A 165 8.61 -13.69 -3.55
C GLU A 165 8.77 -12.47 -2.63
N ASN A 166 7.70 -11.69 -2.39
CA ASN A 166 7.82 -10.43 -1.68
C ASN A 166 6.87 -10.32 -0.49
N LEU A 167 5.54 -10.39 -0.71
CA LEU A 167 4.56 -10.09 0.33
C LEU A 167 4.56 -11.13 1.44
N PHE A 168 4.45 -12.41 1.09
CA PHE A 168 4.43 -13.48 2.07
C PHE A 168 5.73 -13.58 2.88
N PRO A 169 6.94 -13.54 2.27
CA PRO A 169 8.19 -13.49 3.02
C PRO A 169 8.30 -12.26 3.94
N TYR A 170 7.85 -11.10 3.47
CA TYR A 170 7.81 -9.89 4.29
C TYR A 170 6.93 -10.06 5.54
N LEU A 171 5.69 -10.50 5.36
CA LEU A 171 4.74 -10.68 6.47
C LEU A 171 5.26 -11.70 7.49
N LYS A 172 5.76 -12.83 7.01
CA LYS A 172 6.35 -13.87 7.85
C LYS A 172 7.50 -13.29 8.69
N LYS A 173 8.45 -12.62 8.05
CA LYS A 173 9.58 -12.01 8.73
C LYS A 173 9.17 -10.93 9.73
N LEU A 174 8.16 -10.11 9.38
CA LEU A 174 7.63 -9.08 10.27
C LEU A 174 6.99 -9.68 11.52
N ILE A 175 6.15 -10.70 11.36
CA ILE A 175 5.49 -11.40 12.47
C ILE A 175 6.55 -12.03 13.38
N GLU A 176 7.48 -12.79 12.84
CA GLU A 176 8.59 -13.43 13.60
C GLU A 176 9.43 -12.38 14.37
N THR A 177 9.63 -11.21 13.77
CA THR A 177 10.36 -10.11 14.41
C THR A 177 9.58 -9.54 15.59
N ILE A 178 8.28 -9.30 15.41
CA ILE A 178 7.39 -8.76 16.46
C ILE A 178 7.25 -9.78 17.60
N GLU A 179 7.01 -11.05 17.28
CA GLU A 179 6.90 -12.13 18.27
C GLU A 179 8.16 -12.21 19.15
N ARG A 180 9.33 -12.20 18.54
CA ARG A 180 10.62 -12.22 19.29
C ARG A 180 10.78 -11.03 20.22
N ILE A 181 10.30 -9.85 19.83
CA ILE A 181 10.36 -8.65 20.67
C ILE A 181 9.37 -8.73 21.82
N LEU A 182 8.20 -9.34 21.59
CA LEU A 182 7.15 -9.47 22.59
C LEU A 182 7.32 -10.67 23.51
N GLU A 183 8.11 -11.67 23.11
CA GLU A 183 8.43 -12.80 23.99
C GLU A 183 9.06 -12.26 25.28
N PRO A 184 8.57 -12.68 26.44
CA PRO A 184 9.24 -12.35 27.68
C PRO A 184 10.65 -12.94 27.59
N SER A 185 11.66 -12.08 27.67
CA SER A 185 13.02 -12.55 27.89
C SER A 185 12.92 -13.60 28.97
N SER A 186 13.25 -14.85 28.65
CA SER A 186 13.36 -15.91 29.63
C SER A 186 14.23 -15.37 30.74
N MET A 187 13.60 -14.93 31.83
CA MET A 187 14.35 -14.58 33.04
C MET A 187 15.11 -15.84 33.41
N ILE A 188 16.39 -15.79 33.15
CA ILE A 188 17.35 -16.72 33.77
C ILE A 188 17.22 -16.40 35.25
N PHE A 189 16.47 -17.24 35.97
CA PHE A 189 16.48 -17.30 37.42
C PHE A 189 17.77 -17.96 37.89
#